data_fcd47cfe366ee4fc1f0e7a733f9f1a0e
#
_entry.id   fcd47cfe366ee4fc1f0e7a733f9f1a0e
#
_cell.length_a   1.000
_cell.length_b   1.000
_cell.length_c   1.000
_cell.angle_alpha   90.00
_cell.angle_beta   90.00
_cell.angle_gamma   90.00
#
_symmetry.space_group_name_H-M   'P 1'
#
loop_
_entity.id
_entity.type
_entity.pdbx_description
1 polymer ?
#
loop_
_entity_poly.entity_id
_entity_poly.type
_entity_poly.pdbx_seq_one_letter_code
_entity_poly.pdbx_strand_id
1 'polypeptide(L)'
;MKPIQFGVIWGAFASFTFAQAPQAPGQPIAGEISEITLYQGTAVVSRQVDVPADKLGACEIIIGPLPAATDPTSVYADKVTGATVRSVACRSRPPEEAAKLQGRAGELEKEIDDLEAKIATSKNEISLRRIRQDYLKDLQKFVAPAATQEMTHGVIQSKELEAVTQMHFTQYEKASQEIMKLNLEIKDDSKTLGKLNEEADKLAAGPPATYDAVVYLDKPAAGAASLSLNYFVKDCGWTPVYNVRGDTKTSGVEIEFNALIHQVSGEDWNEAKIALSTASPKTSAYNPRLAPLYVGVSSTAPSQAPSSNAAFYKTAVEKKNVAIKSQYLGKSMDEIASQNFLANDSAASVQLIELSERLSELRLMDEGSDEDLSIRYELATPVTLVSRRDAQMVPVIHHASPAKFYHVAVPILTTSVFREAELVNATSRDLLGGQVNIFLDGEFKGRTDISSIARGRTFTLGFGVDGQVKARRALVDRNEDVQGGNRQVAITAEVMVDNFKDAPVNLRIRERIPFMEDTTNLRVSTGEMSHPLSTNADYVRYEKSKGILRWDLEVPTGSAEKSTALRYAYSLEFDKSLTLRDISQEQKKRAQKEFVNDSLKK
;
A
#
# COMPACT_ATOMS: atom_id res chain seq x y z
N MET A 1 -15.50 -24.73 98.66
CA MET A 1 -14.69 -23.72 97.96
C MET A 1 -13.55 -24.45 97.28
N LYS A 2 -13.66 -24.64 95.96
CA LYS A 2 -12.64 -25.29 95.15
C LYS A 2 -11.89 -24.24 94.30
N PRO A 3 -10.54 -24.27 94.22
CA PRO A 3 -9.78 -23.36 93.37
C PRO A 3 -9.76 -23.83 91.92
N ILE A 4 -9.87 -22.85 91.05
CA ILE A 4 -9.82 -23.01 89.56
C ILE A 4 -8.33 -23.03 89.17
N GLN A 5 -7.95 -24.13 88.42
CA GLN A 5 -6.64 -24.28 87.79
C GLN A 5 -6.60 -23.49 86.49
N PHE A 6 -5.62 -22.58 86.33
CA PHE A 6 -5.28 -21.97 85.05
C PHE A 6 -4.33 -22.90 84.28
N GLY A 7 -4.83 -23.41 83.13
CA GLY A 7 -3.99 -24.13 82.16
C GLY A 7 -3.25 -23.16 81.23
N VAL A 8 -1.92 -23.22 81.23
CA VAL A 8 -1.05 -22.52 80.30
C VAL A 8 -1.04 -23.26 78.94
N ILE A 9 -1.58 -22.59 77.92
CA ILE A 9 -1.51 -23.09 76.50
C ILE A 9 -0.20 -22.55 75.93
N TRP A 10 0.72 -23.46 75.62
CA TRP A 10 1.92 -23.18 74.81
C TRP A 10 1.51 -23.04 73.36
N GLY A 11 1.50 -21.80 72.84
CA GLY A 11 1.36 -21.50 71.42
C GLY A 11 2.64 -21.82 70.64
N ALA A 12 2.54 -22.72 69.70
CA ALA A 12 3.61 -23.00 68.75
C ALA A 12 3.80 -21.79 67.81
N PHE A 13 4.92 -21.09 67.94
CA PHE A 13 5.33 -20.12 66.96
C PHE A 13 5.73 -20.81 65.66
N ALA A 14 4.84 -20.76 64.65
CA ALA A 14 5.19 -21.08 63.29
C ALA A 14 6.18 -20.03 62.75
N SER A 15 7.41 -20.43 62.55
CA SER A 15 8.43 -19.62 61.89
C SER A 15 7.99 -19.37 60.43
N PHE A 16 7.46 -18.22 60.18
CA PHE A 16 7.32 -17.72 58.78
C PHE A 16 8.71 -17.49 58.22
N THR A 17 9.17 -18.37 57.38
CA THR A 17 10.31 -18.13 56.50
C THR A 17 9.96 -16.94 55.60
N PHE A 18 10.61 -15.80 55.86
CA PHE A 18 10.58 -14.67 54.95
C PHE A 18 11.07 -15.16 53.60
N ALA A 19 10.20 -15.03 52.60
CA ALA A 19 10.58 -15.20 51.21
C ALA A 19 11.76 -14.25 50.94
N GLN A 20 12.87 -14.83 50.46
CA GLN A 20 14.06 -14.12 50.10
C GLN A 20 13.69 -13.01 49.10
N ALA A 21 14.09 -11.77 49.39
CA ALA A 21 13.92 -10.65 48.48
C ALA A 21 14.46 -11.00 47.11
N PRO A 22 13.80 -10.57 46.02
CA PRO A 22 14.27 -10.89 44.68
C PRO A 22 15.71 -10.41 44.53
N GLN A 23 16.62 -11.33 44.17
CA GLN A 23 17.98 -11.00 43.82
C GLN A 23 17.97 -9.92 42.73
N ALA A 24 18.91 -8.97 42.81
CA ALA A 24 19.06 -7.94 41.77
C ALA A 24 19.10 -8.61 40.39
N PRO A 25 18.35 -8.08 39.43
CA PRO A 25 18.30 -8.68 38.10
C PRO A 25 19.72 -8.79 37.54
N GLY A 26 20.09 -9.99 37.09
CA GLY A 26 21.39 -10.24 36.42
C GLY A 26 21.54 -9.34 35.20
N GLN A 27 22.77 -9.07 34.79
CA GLN A 27 23.02 -8.32 33.55
C GLN A 27 22.35 -9.02 32.36
N PRO A 28 21.67 -8.29 31.47
CA PRO A 28 21.01 -8.90 30.31
C PRO A 28 22.02 -9.47 29.33
N ILE A 29 21.66 -10.62 28.76
CA ILE A 29 22.44 -11.31 27.72
C ILE A 29 21.96 -10.80 26.38
N ALA A 30 22.85 -10.30 25.51
CA ALA A 30 22.45 -9.77 24.22
C ALA A 30 21.99 -10.87 23.23
N GLY A 31 22.69 -12.01 23.19
CA GLY A 31 22.51 -13.06 22.19
C GLY A 31 22.90 -12.62 20.78
N GLU A 32 22.91 -13.55 19.84
CA GLU A 32 23.24 -13.30 18.41
C GLU A 32 22.01 -13.51 17.53
N ILE A 33 21.73 -12.59 16.62
CA ILE A 33 20.64 -12.73 15.64
C ILE A 33 21.08 -13.75 14.60
N SER A 34 20.37 -14.87 14.52
CA SER A 34 20.74 -16.01 13.67
C SER A 34 19.86 -16.13 12.42
N GLU A 35 18.57 -15.91 12.56
CA GLU A 35 17.58 -16.08 11.48
C GLU A 35 16.53 -14.99 11.54
N ILE A 36 16.09 -14.52 10.36
CA ILE A 36 15.03 -13.53 10.23
C ILE A 36 14.06 -13.97 9.15
N THR A 37 12.78 -13.96 9.46
CA THR A 37 11.74 -14.15 8.46
C THR A 37 11.00 -12.82 8.26
N LEU A 38 11.17 -12.22 7.10
CA LEU A 38 10.50 -10.98 6.70
C LEU A 38 9.15 -11.27 6.06
N TYR A 39 8.12 -10.61 6.56
CA TYR A 39 6.76 -10.60 6.03
C TYR A 39 6.43 -9.23 5.44
N GLN A 40 5.20 -9.04 4.98
CA GLN A 40 4.72 -7.72 4.57
C GLN A 40 4.30 -6.92 5.82
N GLY A 41 5.16 -5.99 6.24
CA GLY A 41 4.91 -5.09 7.38
C GLY A 41 5.49 -5.52 8.73
N THR A 42 5.98 -6.76 8.87
CA THR A 42 6.59 -7.28 10.10
C THR A 42 7.74 -8.24 9.79
N ALA A 43 8.59 -8.50 10.81
CA ALA A 43 9.59 -9.56 10.74
C ALA A 43 9.55 -10.42 12.02
N VAL A 44 9.87 -11.69 11.90
CA VAL A 44 10.25 -12.55 13.03
C VAL A 44 11.76 -12.59 13.11
N VAL A 45 12.28 -12.17 14.24
CA VAL A 45 13.71 -12.23 14.54
C VAL A 45 13.97 -13.40 15.48
N SER A 46 14.93 -14.26 15.15
CA SER A 46 15.38 -15.37 15.97
C SER A 46 16.79 -15.09 16.47
N ARG A 47 16.91 -15.02 17.79
CA ARG A 47 18.16 -14.69 18.48
C ARG A 47 18.65 -15.90 19.25
N GLN A 48 19.84 -16.39 18.91
CA GLN A 48 20.49 -17.48 19.63
C GLN A 48 21.10 -16.98 20.92
N VAL A 49 20.81 -17.65 22.02
CA VAL A 49 21.28 -17.27 23.35
C VAL A 49 21.85 -18.47 24.07
N ASP A 50 23.06 -18.33 24.54
CA ASP A 50 23.71 -19.32 25.41
C ASP A 50 23.36 -19.07 26.87
N VAL A 51 22.88 -20.12 27.55
CA VAL A 51 22.54 -20.06 28.97
C VAL A 51 23.84 -20.18 29.80
N PRO A 52 24.11 -19.22 30.71
CA PRO A 52 25.32 -19.24 31.52
C PRO A 52 25.50 -20.55 32.28
N ALA A 53 26.77 -21.03 32.36
CA ALA A 53 27.09 -22.34 32.92
C ALA A 53 26.79 -22.41 34.43
N ASP A 54 26.89 -21.29 35.14
CA ASP A 54 26.65 -21.14 36.59
C ASP A 54 25.16 -21.22 36.97
N LYS A 55 24.23 -21.07 36.02
CA LYS A 55 22.81 -21.18 36.25
C LYS A 55 22.37 -22.65 36.26
N LEU A 56 21.95 -23.16 37.43
CA LEU A 56 21.49 -24.55 37.62
C LEU A 56 20.10 -24.56 38.28
N GLY A 57 19.33 -25.59 37.99
CA GLY A 57 17.97 -25.76 38.50
C GLY A 57 17.01 -24.73 37.90
N ALA A 58 15.98 -24.39 38.68
CA ALA A 58 15.03 -23.35 38.28
C ALA A 58 15.69 -21.96 38.38
N CYS A 59 15.90 -21.31 37.26
CA CYS A 59 16.58 -20.03 37.17
C CYS A 59 15.90 -19.08 36.17
N GLU A 60 16.23 -17.81 36.29
CA GLU A 60 15.79 -16.72 35.42
C GLU A 60 16.99 -16.19 34.65
N ILE A 61 16.83 -15.99 33.34
CA ILE A 61 17.77 -15.25 32.52
C ILE A 61 17.05 -14.09 31.84
N ILE A 62 17.77 -12.98 31.71
CA ILE A 62 17.27 -11.77 31.07
C ILE A 62 17.99 -11.65 29.74
N ILE A 63 17.22 -11.54 28.64
CA ILE A 63 17.75 -11.39 27.28
C ILE A 63 17.32 -10.03 26.75
N GLY A 64 18.30 -9.21 26.34
CA GLY A 64 18.00 -7.87 25.84
C GLY A 64 19.25 -6.99 25.69
N PRO A 65 19.10 -5.75 25.27
CA PRO A 65 17.82 -5.10 24.94
C PRO A 65 17.20 -5.64 23.65
N LEU A 66 15.87 -5.74 23.64
CA LEU A 66 15.09 -5.93 22.42
C LEU A 66 14.64 -4.54 21.91
N PRO A 67 14.51 -4.36 20.58
CA PRO A 67 14.15 -3.06 20.01
C PRO A 67 12.76 -2.60 20.41
N ALA A 68 12.54 -1.29 20.37
CA ALA A 68 11.24 -0.69 20.68
C ALA A 68 10.11 -1.13 19.76
N ALA A 69 10.43 -1.48 18.52
CA ALA A 69 9.48 -2.01 17.54
C ALA A 69 9.03 -3.46 17.83
N THR A 70 9.56 -4.10 18.88
CA THR A 70 9.16 -5.46 19.29
C THR A 70 7.70 -5.49 19.75
N ASP A 71 6.94 -6.49 19.32
CA ASP A 71 5.63 -6.80 19.90
C ASP A 71 5.83 -7.61 21.20
N PRO A 72 5.57 -7.02 22.39
CA PRO A 72 5.82 -7.69 23.67
C PRO A 72 5.03 -9.00 23.85
N THR A 73 3.91 -9.16 23.15
CA THR A 73 3.04 -10.34 23.26
C THR A 73 3.49 -11.50 22.40
N SER A 74 4.45 -11.26 21.52
CA SER A 74 4.94 -12.22 20.53
C SER A 74 6.21 -12.96 20.95
N VAL A 75 6.78 -12.62 22.11
CA VAL A 75 8.08 -13.15 22.56
C VAL A 75 7.93 -14.58 23.04
N TYR A 76 8.67 -15.52 22.43
CA TYR A 76 8.70 -16.92 22.82
C TYR A 76 10.08 -17.55 22.60
N ALA A 77 10.35 -18.68 23.27
CA ALA A 77 11.59 -19.41 23.09
C ALA A 77 11.33 -20.80 22.49
N ASP A 78 12.20 -21.21 21.57
CA ASP A 78 12.21 -22.53 20.96
C ASP A 78 13.63 -23.07 20.82
N LYS A 79 13.78 -24.24 20.13
CA LYS A 79 15.08 -24.90 19.88
C LYS A 79 15.98 -24.99 21.13
N VAL A 80 15.36 -25.32 22.28
CA VAL A 80 16.02 -25.35 23.57
C VAL A 80 16.87 -26.61 23.70
N THR A 81 18.15 -26.46 24.09
CA THR A 81 19.09 -27.56 24.31
C THR A 81 19.66 -27.46 25.72
N GLY A 82 19.73 -28.56 26.43
CA GLY A 82 20.33 -28.65 27.77
C GLY A 82 19.55 -28.01 28.90
N ALA A 83 18.35 -27.47 28.61
CA ALA A 83 17.44 -26.88 29.58
C ALA A 83 15.98 -27.07 29.14
N THR A 84 15.02 -26.71 30.02
CA THR A 84 13.60 -26.68 29.71
C THR A 84 13.07 -25.29 30.00
N VAL A 85 12.46 -24.62 29.01
CA VAL A 85 11.81 -23.32 29.22
C VAL A 85 10.43 -23.54 29.83
N ARG A 86 10.14 -22.88 30.93
CA ARG A 86 8.83 -22.90 31.64
C ARG A 86 7.91 -21.79 31.17
N SER A 87 8.46 -20.57 31.05
CA SER A 87 7.71 -19.43 30.53
C SER A 87 8.66 -18.33 30.04
N VAL A 88 8.12 -17.46 29.17
CA VAL A 88 8.79 -16.25 28.71
C VAL A 88 7.88 -15.07 29.01
N ALA A 89 8.42 -14.02 29.59
CA ALA A 89 7.73 -12.76 29.84
C ALA A 89 8.51 -11.61 29.21
N CYS A 90 7.82 -10.62 28.70
CA CYS A 90 8.44 -9.40 28.16
C CYS A 90 8.25 -8.25 29.16
N ARG A 91 9.32 -7.54 29.47
CA ARG A 91 9.35 -6.41 30.40
C ARG A 91 9.83 -5.16 29.69
N SER A 92 9.13 -4.03 29.86
CA SER A 92 9.59 -2.75 29.37
C SER A 92 10.81 -2.28 30.16
N ARG A 93 11.84 -1.82 29.45
CA ARG A 93 13.03 -1.18 30.01
C ARG A 93 12.90 0.33 29.82
N PRO A 94 12.72 1.12 30.89
CA PRO A 94 12.72 2.56 30.76
C PRO A 94 14.10 3.04 30.30
N PRO A 95 14.18 4.06 29.44
CA PRO A 95 15.46 4.64 29.04
C PRO A 95 16.21 5.21 30.24
N GLU A 96 17.53 5.03 30.28
CA GLU A 96 18.38 5.55 31.36
C GLU A 96 18.34 7.08 31.45
N GLU A 97 17.91 7.76 30.42
CA GLU A 97 17.78 9.22 30.33
C GLU A 97 16.40 9.76 30.80
N ALA A 98 15.47 8.92 31.20
CA ALA A 98 14.10 9.35 31.55
C ALA A 98 14.05 10.44 32.61
N ALA A 99 14.94 10.39 33.62
CA ALA A 99 15.00 11.40 34.66
C ALA A 99 15.47 12.79 34.15
N LYS A 100 16.41 12.83 33.20
CA LYS A 100 16.88 14.09 32.58
C LYS A 100 15.82 14.68 31.64
N LEU A 101 15.07 13.83 30.96
CA LEU A 101 13.99 14.26 30.06
C LEU A 101 12.81 14.85 30.82
N GLN A 102 12.48 14.31 32.01
CA GLN A 102 11.45 14.88 32.88
C GLN A 102 11.79 16.30 33.36
N GLY A 103 13.06 16.56 33.70
CA GLY A 103 13.51 17.91 34.07
C GLY A 103 13.33 18.91 32.91
N ARG A 104 13.76 18.57 31.71
CA ARG A 104 13.63 19.43 30.53
C ARG A 104 12.18 19.64 30.10
N ALA A 105 11.33 18.62 30.24
CA ALA A 105 9.89 18.74 29.94
C ALA A 105 9.21 19.78 30.86
N GLY A 106 9.52 19.77 32.15
CA GLY A 106 8.99 20.78 33.10
C GLY A 106 9.50 22.20 32.84
N GLU A 107 10.75 22.36 32.36
CA GLU A 107 11.27 23.65 31.91
C GLU A 107 10.54 24.17 30.68
N LEU A 108 10.33 23.29 29.69
CA LEU A 108 9.63 23.62 28.44
C LEU A 108 8.18 24.03 28.68
N GLU A 109 7.46 23.30 29.54
CA GLU A 109 6.08 23.63 29.93
C GLU A 109 6.00 25.04 30.48
N LYS A 110 6.94 25.41 31.36
CA LYS A 110 7.03 26.76 31.91
C LYS A 110 7.35 27.82 30.83
N GLU A 111 8.30 27.54 29.93
CA GLU A 111 8.63 28.44 28.82
C GLU A 111 7.42 28.67 27.91
N ILE A 112 6.60 27.63 27.64
CA ILE A 112 5.37 27.69 26.85
C ILE A 112 4.33 28.57 27.56
N ASP A 113 4.05 28.32 28.83
CA ASP A 113 3.10 29.08 29.64
C ASP A 113 3.46 30.58 29.71
N ASP A 114 4.73 30.88 29.92
CA ASP A 114 5.24 32.27 29.99
C ASP A 114 5.04 32.97 28.62
N LEU A 115 5.29 32.30 27.55
CA LEU A 115 5.15 32.84 26.20
C LEU A 115 3.69 33.01 25.79
N GLU A 116 2.81 32.10 26.17
CA GLU A 116 1.36 32.20 25.97
C GLU A 116 0.76 33.39 26.72
N ALA A 117 1.19 33.58 27.99
CA ALA A 117 0.80 34.72 28.80
C ALA A 117 1.25 36.05 28.18
N LYS A 118 2.46 36.09 27.62
CA LYS A 118 2.99 37.26 26.91
C LYS A 118 2.18 37.60 25.66
N ILE A 119 1.85 36.59 24.83
CA ILE A 119 1.01 36.74 23.64
C ILE A 119 -0.38 37.26 24.04
N ALA A 120 -0.98 36.71 25.10
CA ALA A 120 -2.28 37.14 25.61
C ALA A 120 -2.25 38.60 26.06
N THR A 121 -1.20 39.03 26.77
CA THR A 121 -1.00 40.42 27.18
C THR A 121 -0.90 41.35 26.00
N SER A 122 -0.08 41.00 25.00
CA SER A 122 0.07 41.82 23.78
C SER A 122 -1.25 41.93 22.99
N LYS A 123 -2.07 40.87 22.90
CA LYS A 123 -3.42 40.89 22.32
C LYS A 123 -4.37 41.83 23.06
N ASN A 124 -4.35 41.81 24.40
CA ASN A 124 -5.15 42.71 25.23
C ASN A 124 -4.73 44.18 25.01
N GLU A 125 -3.43 44.46 24.91
CA GLU A 125 -2.93 45.77 24.60
C GLU A 125 -3.36 46.28 23.22
N ILE A 126 -3.35 45.41 22.22
CA ILE A 126 -3.91 45.77 20.88
C ILE A 126 -5.38 46.11 20.97
N SER A 127 -6.15 45.35 21.74
CA SER A 127 -7.58 45.63 21.95
C SER A 127 -7.82 47.02 22.57
N LEU A 128 -7.06 47.37 23.60
CA LEU A 128 -7.14 48.71 24.21
C LEU A 128 -6.80 49.83 23.22
N ARG A 129 -5.79 49.64 22.40
CA ARG A 129 -5.40 50.63 21.38
C ARG A 129 -6.45 50.75 20.25
N ARG A 130 -7.11 49.66 19.90
CA ARG A 130 -8.23 49.68 18.95
C ARG A 130 -9.43 50.45 19.51
N ILE A 131 -9.80 50.21 20.78
CA ILE A 131 -10.86 50.96 21.46
C ILE A 131 -10.53 52.46 21.41
N ARG A 132 -9.25 52.83 21.67
CA ARG A 132 -8.83 54.23 21.57
C ARG A 132 -8.96 54.81 20.14
N GLN A 133 -8.61 54.03 19.11
CA GLN A 133 -8.78 54.43 17.73
C GLN A 133 -10.26 54.65 17.36
N ASP A 134 -11.14 53.74 17.84
CA ASP A 134 -12.57 53.86 17.57
C ASP A 134 -13.17 55.07 18.28
N TYR A 135 -12.74 55.33 19.53
CA TYR A 135 -13.10 56.56 20.22
C TYR A 135 -12.66 57.83 19.46
N LEU A 136 -11.44 57.86 18.94
CA LEU A 136 -10.94 58.95 18.13
C LEU A 136 -11.77 59.14 16.82
N LYS A 137 -12.15 58.05 16.14
CA LYS A 137 -13.05 58.10 14.96
C LYS A 137 -14.43 58.66 15.30
N ASP A 138 -14.98 58.25 16.42
CA ASP A 138 -16.30 58.74 16.87
C ASP A 138 -16.25 60.21 17.28
N LEU A 139 -15.16 60.63 17.95
CA LEU A 139 -14.91 62.05 18.22
C LEU A 139 -14.84 62.88 16.93
N GLN A 140 -14.19 62.39 15.89
CA GLN A 140 -14.14 63.05 14.57
C GLN A 140 -15.56 63.23 13.97
N LYS A 141 -16.42 62.22 14.06
CA LYS A 141 -17.80 62.29 13.56
C LYS A 141 -18.63 63.33 14.31
N PHE A 142 -18.37 63.56 15.58
CA PHE A 142 -19.00 64.58 16.41
C PHE A 142 -18.49 65.99 16.15
N VAL A 143 -17.14 66.14 16.07
CA VAL A 143 -16.52 67.45 15.93
C VAL A 143 -16.68 68.05 14.54
N ALA A 144 -16.67 67.25 13.48
CA ALA A 144 -16.74 67.75 12.09
C ALA A 144 -18.07 68.51 11.75
N PRO A 145 -19.24 68.02 12.09
CA PRO A 145 -20.50 68.77 11.90
C PRO A 145 -20.57 70.03 12.78
N ALA A 146 -20.19 69.94 14.03
CA ALA A 146 -20.17 71.06 14.97
C ALA A 146 -19.24 72.17 14.48
N ALA A 147 -18.01 71.86 14.08
CA ALA A 147 -17.04 72.78 13.52
C ALA A 147 -17.55 73.47 12.26
N THR A 148 -18.26 72.74 11.36
CA THR A 148 -18.84 73.30 10.15
C THR A 148 -19.96 74.32 10.48
N GLN A 149 -20.77 74.02 11.46
CA GLN A 149 -21.84 74.93 11.90
C GLN A 149 -21.30 76.20 12.59
N GLU A 150 -20.30 76.09 13.44
CA GLU A 150 -19.69 77.22 14.14
C GLU A 150 -18.77 78.05 13.22
N MET A 151 -18.14 77.47 12.22
CA MET A 151 -17.45 78.21 11.16
C MET A 151 -18.38 79.13 10.36
N THR A 152 -19.63 78.72 10.10
CA THR A 152 -20.63 79.52 9.42
C THR A 152 -21.09 80.73 10.28
N HIS A 153 -20.92 80.64 11.60
CA HIS A 153 -21.25 81.73 12.54
C HIS A 153 -20.02 82.54 12.98
N GLY A 154 -18.80 82.24 12.50
CA GLY A 154 -17.60 82.99 12.78
C GLY A 154 -17.04 82.86 14.21
N VAL A 155 -17.40 81.81 14.94
CA VAL A 155 -17.08 81.60 16.37
C VAL A 155 -15.75 80.86 16.58
N ILE A 156 -15.41 79.88 15.69
CA ILE A 156 -14.17 79.10 15.79
C ILE A 156 -13.04 79.74 14.97
N GLN A 157 -11.87 79.93 15.57
CA GLN A 157 -10.68 80.31 14.87
C GLN A 157 -10.04 79.10 14.18
N SER A 158 -9.58 79.28 12.93
CA SER A 158 -8.98 78.21 12.10
C SER A 158 -7.79 77.48 12.79
N LYS A 159 -7.06 78.19 13.66
CA LYS A 159 -5.93 77.63 14.44
C LYS A 159 -6.33 76.57 15.45
N GLU A 160 -7.49 76.71 16.07
CA GLU A 160 -8.00 75.79 17.09
C GLU A 160 -8.46 74.48 16.42
N LEU A 161 -9.13 74.57 15.26
CA LEU A 161 -9.52 73.40 14.47
C LEU A 161 -8.31 72.64 13.93
N GLU A 162 -7.29 73.36 13.47
CA GLU A 162 -6.03 72.78 13.02
C GLU A 162 -5.34 72.02 14.18
N ALA A 163 -5.26 72.60 15.37
CA ALA A 163 -4.66 72.01 16.55
C ALA A 163 -5.38 70.68 16.97
N VAL A 164 -6.71 70.67 16.98
CA VAL A 164 -7.49 69.49 17.30
C VAL A 164 -7.31 68.40 16.23
N THR A 165 -7.29 68.77 14.96
CA THR A 165 -7.08 67.87 13.83
C THR A 165 -5.67 67.26 13.91
N GLN A 166 -4.66 68.05 14.13
CA GLN A 166 -3.27 67.60 14.29
C GLN A 166 -3.11 66.65 15.47
N MET A 167 -3.72 66.97 16.63
CA MET A 167 -3.70 66.10 17.78
C MET A 167 -4.38 64.76 17.47
N HIS A 168 -5.53 64.77 16.79
CA HIS A 168 -6.27 63.56 16.37
C HIS A 168 -5.39 62.66 15.49
N PHE A 169 -4.81 63.20 14.43
CA PHE A 169 -3.93 62.41 13.53
C PHE A 169 -2.73 61.85 14.25
N THR A 170 -2.04 62.67 15.06
CA THR A 170 -0.87 62.24 15.85
C THR A 170 -1.22 61.09 16.79
N GLN A 171 -2.35 61.16 17.49
CA GLN A 171 -2.78 60.08 18.41
C GLN A 171 -3.23 58.83 17.70
N TYR A 172 -3.91 58.96 16.55
CA TYR A 172 -4.33 57.85 15.71
C TYR A 172 -3.12 57.12 15.10
N GLU A 173 -2.17 57.86 14.53
CA GLU A 173 -0.92 57.35 13.96
C GLU A 173 -0.09 56.62 15.02
N LYS A 174 0.09 57.22 16.22
CA LYS A 174 0.78 56.56 17.35
C LYS A 174 0.13 55.24 17.72
N ALA A 175 -1.21 55.19 17.87
CA ALA A 175 -1.92 53.95 18.17
C ALA A 175 -1.74 52.92 17.06
N SER A 176 -1.74 53.33 15.76
CA SER A 176 -1.53 52.43 14.64
C SER A 176 -0.13 51.84 14.61
N GLN A 177 0.91 52.64 14.87
CA GLN A 177 2.30 52.19 14.94
C GLN A 177 2.50 51.21 16.10
N GLU A 178 1.90 51.47 17.29
CA GLU A 178 1.95 50.57 18.44
C GLU A 178 1.25 49.26 18.15
N ILE A 179 0.08 49.25 17.52
CA ILE A 179 -0.62 48.02 17.07
C ILE A 179 0.24 47.24 16.09
N MET A 180 0.88 47.90 15.10
CA MET A 180 1.75 47.23 14.15
C MET A 180 2.93 46.57 14.83
N LYS A 181 3.59 47.24 15.78
CA LYS A 181 4.70 46.71 16.56
C LYS A 181 4.27 45.47 17.37
N LEU A 182 3.16 45.56 18.10
CA LEU A 182 2.64 44.44 18.88
C LEU A 182 2.25 43.24 18.01
N ASN A 183 1.70 43.45 16.81
CA ASN A 183 1.40 42.37 15.87
C ASN A 183 2.68 41.67 15.38
N LEU A 184 3.79 42.39 15.17
CA LEU A 184 5.08 41.78 14.82
C LEU A 184 5.62 40.95 15.98
N GLU A 185 5.55 41.48 17.23
CA GLU A 185 5.95 40.75 18.44
C GLU A 185 5.12 39.46 18.62
N ILE A 186 3.79 39.53 18.47
CA ILE A 186 2.92 38.35 18.52
C ILE A 186 3.29 37.31 17.46
N LYS A 187 3.62 37.76 16.23
CA LYS A 187 4.04 36.86 15.16
C LYS A 187 5.32 36.10 15.48
N ASP A 188 6.31 36.79 16.02
CA ASP A 188 7.60 36.20 16.39
C ASP A 188 7.47 35.29 17.61
N ASP A 189 6.71 35.71 18.64
CA ASP A 189 6.41 34.92 19.81
C ASP A 189 5.59 33.67 19.43
N SER A 190 4.60 33.76 18.53
CA SER A 190 3.82 32.62 18.05
C SER A 190 4.68 31.61 17.27
N LYS A 191 5.67 32.10 16.51
CA LYS A 191 6.62 31.22 15.82
C LYS A 191 7.53 30.48 16.80
N THR A 192 7.95 31.15 17.84
CA THR A 192 8.75 30.54 18.93
C THR A 192 7.93 29.52 19.70
N LEU A 193 6.67 29.84 20.02
CA LEU A 193 5.73 28.93 20.68
C LEU A 193 5.51 27.64 19.85
N GLY A 194 5.37 27.76 18.52
CA GLY A 194 5.29 26.60 17.63
C GLY A 194 6.51 25.67 17.73
N LYS A 195 7.71 26.23 17.82
CA LYS A 195 8.95 25.43 17.99
C LYS A 195 9.03 24.76 19.36
N LEU A 196 8.64 25.46 20.42
CA LEU A 196 8.63 24.90 21.76
C LEU A 196 7.62 23.76 21.89
N ASN A 197 6.44 23.90 21.29
CA ASN A 197 5.45 22.83 21.22
C ASN A 197 5.97 21.61 20.45
N GLU A 198 6.62 21.80 19.29
CA GLU A 198 7.26 20.69 18.56
C GLU A 198 8.36 20.00 19.39
N GLU A 199 9.12 20.75 20.19
CA GLU A 199 10.13 20.19 21.08
C GLU A 199 9.47 19.44 22.24
N ALA A 200 8.38 19.97 22.80
CA ALA A 200 7.60 19.31 23.84
C ALA A 200 6.98 18.00 23.36
N ASP A 201 6.40 17.99 22.15
CA ASP A 201 5.84 16.79 21.53
C ASP A 201 6.93 15.70 21.31
N LYS A 202 8.11 16.10 20.86
CA LYS A 202 9.26 15.18 20.69
C LYS A 202 9.75 14.62 22.03
N LEU A 203 9.78 15.44 23.07
CA LEU A 203 10.15 15.03 24.42
C LEU A 203 9.08 14.16 25.08
N ALA A 204 7.79 14.47 24.86
CA ALA A 204 6.66 13.66 25.35
C ALA A 204 6.60 12.29 24.68
N ALA A 205 6.98 12.21 23.39
CA ALA A 205 7.15 10.94 22.70
C ALA A 205 8.25 10.08 23.33
N GLY A 206 9.22 10.71 24.04
CA GLY A 206 10.36 10.04 24.68
C GLY A 206 11.21 9.20 23.73
N PRO A 207 12.40 8.78 24.11
CA PRO A 207 13.06 7.70 23.41
C PRO A 207 12.19 6.45 23.56
N PRO A 208 11.92 5.71 22.46
CA PRO A 208 11.05 4.55 22.52
C PRO A 208 11.59 3.55 23.56
N ALA A 209 10.70 3.09 24.46
CA ALA A 209 11.04 2.09 25.46
C ALA A 209 11.53 0.83 24.77
N THR A 210 12.70 0.35 25.16
CA THR A 210 13.20 -0.97 24.77
C THR A 210 12.59 -2.04 25.65
N TYR A 211 12.77 -3.31 25.28
CA TYR A 211 12.23 -4.43 26.04
C TYR A 211 13.31 -5.39 26.49
N ASP A 212 13.06 -6.12 27.58
CA ASP A 212 13.82 -7.29 28.01
C ASP A 212 12.91 -8.51 27.98
N ALA A 213 13.40 -9.61 27.44
CA ALA A 213 12.76 -10.91 27.59
C ALA A 213 13.27 -11.59 28.85
N VAL A 214 12.36 -11.92 29.76
CA VAL A 214 12.64 -12.66 30.98
C VAL A 214 12.25 -14.12 30.74
N VAL A 215 13.25 -15.01 30.67
CA VAL A 215 13.04 -16.42 30.40
C VAL A 215 13.22 -17.22 31.70
N TYR A 216 12.16 -17.88 32.12
CA TYR A 216 12.16 -18.81 33.25
C TYR A 216 12.44 -20.21 32.72
N LEU A 217 13.56 -20.80 33.15
CA LEU A 217 14.00 -22.10 32.67
C LEU A 217 14.46 -23.01 33.81
N ASP A 218 14.51 -24.30 33.52
CA ASP A 218 15.04 -25.32 34.39
C ASP A 218 16.20 -26.02 33.70
N LYS A 219 17.40 -25.88 34.30
CA LYS A 219 18.64 -26.48 33.79
C LYS A 219 19.11 -27.57 34.77
N PRO A 220 18.78 -28.82 34.52
CA PRO A 220 18.97 -29.90 35.50
C PRO A 220 20.43 -30.29 35.71
N ALA A 221 21.34 -30.01 34.77
CA ALA A 221 22.72 -30.41 34.83
C ALA A 221 23.68 -29.28 34.43
N ALA A 222 24.90 -29.34 34.97
CA ALA A 222 25.99 -28.49 34.51
C ALA A 222 26.39 -28.89 33.07
N GLY A 223 26.53 -27.92 32.19
CA GLY A 223 26.88 -28.12 30.80
C GLY A 223 26.44 -26.97 29.91
N ALA A 224 26.74 -27.08 28.63
CA ALA A 224 26.24 -26.09 27.65
C ALA A 224 24.71 -26.21 27.50
N ALA A 225 24.05 -25.09 27.55
CA ALA A 225 22.64 -25.00 27.25
C ALA A 225 22.40 -23.74 26.39
N SER A 226 21.49 -23.85 25.45
CA SER A 226 21.16 -22.75 24.56
C SER A 226 19.70 -22.74 24.20
N LEU A 227 19.18 -21.59 23.78
CA LEU A 227 17.82 -21.42 23.30
C LEU A 227 17.78 -20.41 22.15
N SER A 228 16.75 -20.49 21.34
CA SER A 228 16.40 -19.46 20.35
C SER A 228 15.26 -18.63 20.88
N LEU A 229 15.50 -17.33 21.10
CA LEU A 229 14.47 -16.35 21.45
C LEU A 229 13.89 -15.76 20.18
N ASN A 230 12.58 -15.87 20.00
CA ASN A 230 11.87 -15.34 18.82
C ASN A 230 10.94 -14.22 19.24
N TYR A 231 10.87 -13.17 18.42
CA TYR A 231 9.97 -12.04 18.63
C TYR A 231 9.60 -11.38 17.31
N PHE A 232 8.39 -10.82 17.25
CA PHE A 232 7.96 -10.02 16.11
C PHE A 232 8.43 -8.57 16.24
N VAL A 233 8.88 -8.02 15.13
CA VAL A 233 9.29 -6.62 15.00
C VAL A 233 8.42 -5.96 13.94
N LYS A 234 7.86 -4.79 14.26
CA LYS A 234 7.08 -3.95 13.34
C LYS A 234 8.00 -3.08 12.49
N ASP A 235 7.40 -2.37 11.53
CA ASP A 235 8.09 -1.43 10.65
C ASP A 235 9.22 -2.07 9.81
N CYS A 236 9.00 -3.33 9.44
CA CYS A 236 9.85 -4.11 8.55
C CYS A 236 9.02 -4.74 7.45
N GLY A 237 9.56 -4.81 6.25
CA GLY A 237 8.85 -5.43 5.14
C GLY A 237 9.72 -5.54 3.91
N TRP A 238 9.17 -6.17 2.88
CA TRP A 238 9.85 -6.32 1.61
C TRP A 238 8.87 -6.29 0.44
N THR A 239 9.38 -5.89 -0.72
CA THR A 239 8.64 -5.87 -1.98
C THR A 239 9.52 -6.46 -3.10
N PRO A 240 8.93 -7.25 -4.03
CA PRO A 240 9.66 -7.77 -5.17
C PRO A 240 9.96 -6.67 -6.19
N VAL A 241 11.17 -6.65 -6.71
CA VAL A 241 11.61 -5.77 -7.79
C VAL A 241 12.45 -6.59 -8.77
N TYR A 242 12.22 -6.40 -10.05
CA TYR A 242 12.89 -7.17 -11.10
C TYR A 242 13.71 -6.26 -12.01
N ASN A 243 14.86 -6.79 -12.44
CA ASN A 243 15.56 -6.30 -13.61
C ASN A 243 15.50 -7.38 -14.68
N VAL A 244 14.98 -7.06 -15.83
CA VAL A 244 14.89 -7.99 -16.96
C VAL A 244 15.75 -7.44 -18.10
N ARG A 245 16.75 -8.23 -18.50
CA ARG A 245 17.71 -7.87 -19.56
C ARG A 245 17.52 -8.78 -20.74
N GLY A 246 17.00 -8.26 -21.84
CA GLY A 246 16.89 -8.96 -23.11
C GLY A 246 18.13 -8.73 -23.98
N ASP A 247 18.60 -9.79 -24.62
CA ASP A 247 19.61 -9.75 -25.67
C ASP A 247 19.04 -10.36 -26.94
N THR A 248 18.87 -9.53 -27.95
CA THR A 248 18.28 -9.96 -29.24
C THR A 248 19.23 -10.81 -30.07
N LYS A 249 20.54 -10.76 -29.83
CA LYS A 249 21.54 -11.55 -30.56
C LYS A 249 21.57 -12.99 -30.10
N THR A 250 21.47 -13.21 -28.80
CA THR A 250 21.47 -14.55 -28.20
C THR A 250 20.06 -15.14 -28.08
N SER A 251 19.00 -14.32 -28.32
CA SER A 251 17.62 -14.67 -28.03
C SER A 251 17.42 -15.12 -26.58
N GLY A 252 18.16 -14.48 -25.66
CA GLY A 252 18.14 -14.76 -24.24
C GLY A 252 17.54 -13.61 -23.44
N VAL A 253 17.02 -13.94 -22.27
CA VAL A 253 16.57 -12.97 -21.26
C VAL A 253 17.11 -13.39 -19.91
N GLU A 254 17.76 -12.47 -19.22
CA GLU A 254 18.16 -12.60 -17.82
C GLU A 254 17.12 -11.92 -16.92
N ILE A 255 16.65 -12.65 -15.93
CA ILE A 255 15.70 -12.18 -14.92
C ILE A 255 16.44 -12.13 -13.58
N GLU A 256 16.64 -10.94 -13.06
CA GLU A 256 17.13 -10.68 -11.71
C GLU A 256 15.94 -10.34 -10.82
N PHE A 257 15.55 -11.25 -9.95
CA PHE A 257 14.57 -10.99 -8.91
C PHE A 257 15.29 -10.51 -7.66
N ASN A 258 14.97 -9.32 -7.20
CA ASN A 258 15.51 -8.68 -6.02
C ASN A 258 14.39 -8.39 -5.02
N ALA A 259 14.72 -8.43 -3.74
CA ALA A 259 13.88 -7.94 -2.67
C ALA A 259 14.32 -6.53 -2.27
N LEU A 260 13.41 -5.59 -2.32
CA LEU A 260 13.60 -4.26 -1.75
C LEU A 260 13.12 -4.32 -0.30
N ILE A 261 14.06 -4.35 0.65
CA ILE A 261 13.78 -4.54 2.07
C ILE A 261 13.78 -3.19 2.78
N HIS A 262 12.70 -2.92 3.50
CA HIS A 262 12.54 -1.81 4.41
C HIS A 262 12.65 -2.32 5.84
N GLN A 263 13.54 -1.72 6.67
CA GLN A 263 13.80 -2.18 8.02
C GLN A 263 14.14 -0.98 8.91
N VAL A 264 13.25 -0.67 9.86
CA VAL A 264 13.37 0.42 10.86
C VAL A 264 13.07 -0.14 12.26
N SER A 265 13.57 -1.34 12.53
CA SER A 265 13.32 -2.03 13.80
C SER A 265 14.01 -1.39 15.01
N GLY A 266 15.11 -0.66 14.77
CA GLY A 266 15.98 -0.13 15.81
C GLY A 266 17.14 -1.07 16.16
N GLU A 267 17.31 -2.18 15.42
CA GLU A 267 18.48 -3.08 15.56
C GLU A 267 19.06 -3.44 14.21
N ASP A 268 20.38 -3.59 14.14
CA ASP A 268 21.08 -4.02 12.95
C ASP A 268 21.12 -5.55 12.90
N TRP A 269 20.80 -6.12 11.74
CA TRP A 269 20.84 -7.56 11.52
C TRP A 269 22.11 -7.92 10.76
N ASN A 270 23.11 -8.37 11.49
CA ASN A 270 24.43 -8.67 10.93
C ASN A 270 24.55 -10.13 10.57
N GLU A 271 24.98 -10.44 9.33
CA GLU A 271 25.23 -11.79 8.82
C GLU A 271 24.11 -12.80 9.14
N ALA A 272 22.85 -12.33 9.13
CA ALA A 272 21.71 -13.15 9.48
C ALA A 272 21.20 -13.95 8.27
N LYS A 273 20.70 -15.16 8.51
CA LYS A 273 19.95 -15.93 7.52
C LYS A 273 18.58 -15.31 7.32
N ILE A 274 18.29 -14.86 6.11
CA ILE A 274 17.04 -14.17 5.80
C ILE A 274 16.14 -15.07 4.96
N ALA A 275 14.88 -15.17 5.37
CA ALA A 275 13.80 -15.73 4.60
C ALA A 275 12.75 -14.65 4.35
N LEU A 276 12.28 -14.55 3.10
CA LEU A 276 11.23 -13.64 2.68
C LEU A 276 9.94 -14.45 2.54
N SER A 277 8.86 -13.99 3.13
CA SER A 277 7.57 -14.68 3.10
C SER A 277 6.45 -13.77 2.65
N THR A 278 5.57 -14.29 1.78
CA THR A 278 4.32 -13.63 1.39
C THR A 278 3.20 -13.90 2.39
N ALA A 279 3.40 -14.84 3.32
CA ALA A 279 2.43 -15.14 4.37
C ALA A 279 2.18 -13.92 5.27
N SER A 280 0.98 -13.81 5.80
CA SER A 280 0.74 -12.95 6.95
C SER A 280 1.03 -13.75 8.22
N PRO A 281 1.88 -13.26 9.14
CA PRO A 281 2.12 -13.95 10.40
C PRO A 281 0.83 -13.99 11.21
N LYS A 282 0.43 -15.20 11.60
CA LYS A 282 -0.79 -15.41 12.38
C LYS A 282 -0.41 -15.48 13.85
N THR A 283 -0.95 -14.57 14.65
CA THR A 283 -0.76 -14.57 16.11
C THR A 283 -1.76 -15.46 16.82
N SER A 284 -2.84 -15.87 16.15
CA SER A 284 -3.88 -16.75 16.68
C SER A 284 -3.98 -18.03 15.86
N ALA A 285 -4.03 -19.17 16.54
CA ALA A 285 -4.28 -20.50 15.94
C ALA A 285 -5.78 -20.85 15.92
N TYR A 286 -6.67 -19.90 16.13
CA TYR A 286 -8.10 -20.12 16.18
C TYR A 286 -8.68 -20.33 14.79
N ASN A 287 -9.41 -21.46 14.61
CA ASN A 287 -10.11 -21.73 13.37
C ASN A 287 -11.43 -20.96 13.31
N PRO A 288 -11.79 -20.35 12.16
CA PRO A 288 -13.08 -19.69 12.00
C PRO A 288 -14.22 -20.72 12.19
N ARG A 289 -15.23 -20.34 12.99
CA ARG A 289 -16.44 -21.14 13.19
C ARG A 289 -17.51 -20.65 12.24
N LEU A 290 -18.16 -21.58 11.56
CA LEU A 290 -19.27 -21.30 10.67
C LEU A 290 -20.57 -21.15 11.45
N ALA A 291 -21.28 -20.04 11.23
CA ALA A 291 -22.63 -19.83 11.74
C ALA A 291 -23.67 -20.29 10.69
N PRO A 292 -24.88 -20.72 11.11
CA PRO A 292 -25.96 -21.06 10.17
C PRO A 292 -26.38 -19.84 9.34
N LEU A 293 -26.70 -20.05 8.06
CA LEU A 293 -27.31 -19.05 7.20
C LEU A 293 -28.82 -19.02 7.44
N TYR A 294 -29.31 -18.00 8.14
CA TYR A 294 -30.73 -17.79 8.34
C TYR A 294 -31.32 -16.99 7.17
N VAL A 295 -32.29 -17.56 6.48
CA VAL A 295 -33.00 -16.93 5.37
C VAL A 295 -34.48 -16.78 5.68
N GLY A 296 -35.08 -15.67 5.25
CA GLY A 296 -36.51 -15.43 5.33
C GLY A 296 -37.09 -15.16 3.95
N VAL A 297 -38.38 -15.42 3.76
CA VAL A 297 -39.13 -15.03 2.56
C VAL A 297 -40.07 -13.88 2.90
N SER A 298 -40.10 -12.86 2.03
CA SER A 298 -41.01 -11.70 2.15
C SER A 298 -41.79 -11.54 0.87
N SER A 299 -43.09 -11.21 0.99
CA SER A 299 -43.97 -10.89 -0.14
C SER A 299 -43.77 -9.48 -0.69
N THR A 300 -43.03 -8.63 0.01
CA THR A 300 -42.69 -7.28 -0.44
C THR A 300 -41.53 -7.33 -1.41
N ALA A 301 -41.76 -6.95 -2.66
CA ALA A 301 -40.66 -6.73 -3.60
C ALA A 301 -39.68 -5.72 -2.99
N PRO A 302 -38.35 -5.97 -3.02
CA PRO A 302 -37.39 -5.02 -2.50
C PRO A 302 -37.53 -3.72 -3.25
N SER A 303 -37.90 -2.64 -2.54
CA SER A 303 -37.91 -1.31 -3.10
C SER A 303 -36.45 -0.91 -3.35
N GLN A 304 -36.09 -0.81 -4.63
CA GLN A 304 -34.78 -0.48 -5.17
C GLN A 304 -33.72 -1.59 -5.02
N ALA A 305 -33.49 -2.32 -6.09
CA ALA A 305 -32.25 -3.07 -6.28
C ALA A 305 -31.07 -2.09 -6.15
N PRO A 306 -30.05 -2.41 -5.34
CA PRO A 306 -28.84 -1.59 -5.28
C PRO A 306 -28.23 -1.49 -6.68
N SER A 307 -27.75 -0.33 -7.02
CA SER A 307 -27.30 0.08 -8.36
C SER A 307 -26.12 -0.70 -8.98
N SER A 308 -25.59 -1.72 -8.35
CA SER A 308 -24.90 -2.87 -8.95
C SER A 308 -24.64 -3.95 -7.88
N ASN A 309 -25.25 -5.11 -8.03
CA ASN A 309 -25.01 -6.29 -7.19
C ASN A 309 -23.52 -6.70 -7.20
N ALA A 310 -22.80 -6.44 -8.31
CA ALA A 310 -21.36 -6.69 -8.43
C ALA A 310 -20.50 -5.86 -7.46
N ALA A 311 -20.78 -4.56 -7.28
CA ALA A 311 -20.05 -3.73 -6.32
C ALA A 311 -20.34 -4.15 -4.87
N PHE A 312 -21.59 -4.53 -4.59
CA PHE A 312 -21.99 -5.02 -3.27
C PHE A 312 -21.35 -6.38 -2.95
N TYR A 313 -21.32 -7.30 -3.92
CA TYR A 313 -20.64 -8.59 -3.81
C TYR A 313 -19.16 -8.41 -3.49
N LYS A 314 -18.45 -7.59 -4.27
CA LYS A 314 -17.03 -7.28 -4.05
C LYS A 314 -16.79 -6.72 -2.65
N THR A 315 -17.60 -5.75 -2.22
CA THR A 315 -17.50 -5.16 -0.87
C THR A 315 -17.75 -6.21 0.23
N ALA A 316 -18.70 -7.12 0.04
CA ALA A 316 -18.97 -8.20 1.00
C ALA A 316 -17.80 -9.19 1.09
N VAL A 317 -17.21 -9.58 -0.05
CA VAL A 317 -16.02 -10.44 -0.09
C VAL A 317 -14.83 -9.75 0.58
N GLU A 318 -14.58 -8.48 0.30
CA GLU A 318 -13.52 -7.70 0.94
C GLU A 318 -13.70 -7.62 2.46
N LYS A 319 -14.91 -7.30 2.94
CA LYS A 319 -15.24 -7.27 4.37
C LYS A 319 -15.02 -8.62 5.04
N LYS A 320 -15.47 -9.71 4.39
CA LYS A 320 -15.24 -11.08 4.87
C LYS A 320 -13.75 -11.36 5.04
N ASN A 321 -12.93 -11.06 4.02
CA ASN A 321 -11.50 -11.30 4.04
C ASN A 321 -10.78 -10.46 5.10
N VAL A 322 -11.17 -9.18 5.26
CA VAL A 322 -10.65 -8.30 6.32
C VAL A 322 -11.00 -8.86 7.71
N ALA A 323 -12.24 -9.28 7.93
CA ALA A 323 -12.69 -9.85 9.20
C ALA A 323 -11.93 -11.13 9.55
N ILE A 324 -11.71 -12.04 8.58
CA ILE A 324 -10.91 -13.24 8.77
C ILE A 324 -9.45 -12.91 9.11
N LYS A 325 -8.83 -11.97 8.38
CA LYS A 325 -7.46 -11.52 8.71
C LYS A 325 -7.39 -10.91 10.11
N SER A 326 -8.34 -10.08 10.48
CA SER A 326 -8.42 -9.45 11.80
C SER A 326 -8.64 -10.45 12.94
N GLN A 327 -9.36 -11.55 12.69
CA GLN A 327 -9.53 -12.65 13.64
C GLN A 327 -8.19 -13.26 14.05
N TYR A 328 -7.24 -13.42 13.10
CA TYR A 328 -5.92 -13.97 13.41
C TYR A 328 -5.03 -12.98 14.19
N LEU A 329 -5.34 -11.70 14.14
CA LEU A 329 -4.64 -10.63 14.87
C LEU A 329 -5.32 -10.28 16.20
N GLY A 330 -6.48 -10.86 16.50
CA GLY A 330 -7.24 -10.64 17.72
C GLY A 330 -6.46 -11.09 18.95
N LYS A 331 -6.41 -10.22 19.98
CA LYS A 331 -5.67 -10.46 21.22
C LYS A 331 -6.48 -11.17 22.29
N SER A 332 -7.80 -11.04 22.24
CA SER A 332 -8.72 -11.64 23.20
C SER A 332 -9.70 -12.59 22.51
N MET A 333 -10.27 -13.53 23.27
CA MET A 333 -11.30 -14.45 22.75
C MET A 333 -12.55 -13.70 22.28
N ASP A 334 -12.89 -12.59 22.94
CA ASP A 334 -14.04 -11.76 22.57
C ASP A 334 -13.80 -11.03 21.24
N GLU A 335 -12.60 -10.50 21.02
CA GLU A 335 -12.22 -9.89 19.73
C GLU A 335 -12.23 -10.92 18.60
N ILE A 336 -11.67 -12.10 18.83
CA ILE A 336 -11.67 -13.20 17.85
C ILE A 336 -13.10 -13.63 17.53
N ALA A 337 -13.97 -13.80 18.52
CA ALA A 337 -15.36 -14.16 18.34
C ALA A 337 -16.16 -13.08 17.58
N SER A 338 -15.91 -11.81 17.88
CA SER A 338 -16.53 -10.67 17.19
C SER A 338 -16.12 -10.61 15.71
N GLN A 339 -14.84 -10.76 15.40
CA GLN A 339 -14.36 -10.79 14.01
C GLN A 339 -14.89 -12.01 13.26
N ASN A 340 -14.97 -13.18 13.91
CA ASN A 340 -15.57 -14.38 13.32
C ASN A 340 -17.06 -14.17 13.00
N PHE A 341 -17.80 -13.48 13.86
CA PHE A 341 -19.20 -13.12 13.58
C PHE A 341 -19.31 -12.20 12.37
N LEU A 342 -18.50 -11.14 12.28
CA LEU A 342 -18.47 -10.23 11.13
C LEU A 342 -18.12 -10.94 9.82
N ALA A 343 -17.21 -11.92 9.87
CA ALA A 343 -16.87 -12.74 8.71
C ALA A 343 -18.08 -13.59 8.25
N ASN A 344 -18.82 -14.19 9.19
CA ASN A 344 -20.02 -14.97 8.90
C ASN A 344 -21.15 -14.08 8.31
N ASP A 345 -21.36 -12.91 8.86
CA ASP A 345 -22.37 -11.94 8.37
C ASP A 345 -22.06 -11.48 6.93
N SER A 346 -20.79 -11.17 6.67
CA SER A 346 -20.33 -10.82 5.32
C SER A 346 -20.44 -12.01 4.35
N ALA A 347 -20.12 -13.23 4.79
CA ALA A 347 -20.29 -14.45 4.00
C ALA A 347 -21.77 -14.75 3.71
N ALA A 348 -22.67 -14.50 4.67
CA ALA A 348 -24.11 -14.61 4.46
C ALA A 348 -24.61 -13.67 3.37
N SER A 349 -24.09 -12.43 3.34
CA SER A 349 -24.39 -11.46 2.28
C SER A 349 -23.95 -11.94 0.89
N VAL A 350 -22.76 -12.55 0.79
CA VAL A 350 -22.26 -13.18 -0.45
C VAL A 350 -23.20 -14.31 -0.88
N GLN A 351 -23.52 -15.24 0.02
CA GLN A 351 -24.38 -16.40 -0.29
C GLN A 351 -25.81 -15.99 -0.67
N LEU A 352 -26.36 -14.90 -0.09
CA LEU A 352 -27.68 -14.39 -0.49
C LEU A 352 -27.66 -13.86 -1.94
N ILE A 353 -26.57 -13.25 -2.37
CA ILE A 353 -26.39 -12.84 -3.78
C ILE A 353 -26.28 -14.07 -4.69
N GLU A 354 -25.51 -15.09 -4.28
CA GLU A 354 -25.40 -16.36 -5.01
C GLU A 354 -26.75 -17.06 -5.19
N LEU A 355 -27.64 -16.95 -4.21
CA LEU A 355 -28.99 -17.50 -4.29
C LEU A 355 -29.95 -16.70 -5.17
N SER A 356 -29.69 -15.41 -5.37
CA SER A 356 -30.58 -14.47 -6.09
C SER A 356 -30.18 -14.22 -7.54
N GLU A 357 -28.90 -14.42 -7.89
CA GLU A 357 -28.34 -14.05 -9.21
C GLU A 357 -28.16 -15.25 -10.14
N ARG A 358 -28.10 -14.98 -11.44
CA ARG A 358 -27.82 -16.00 -12.43
C ARG A 358 -26.34 -16.41 -12.43
N LEU A 359 -26.04 -17.66 -12.68
CA LEU A 359 -24.67 -18.21 -12.68
C LEU A 359 -23.72 -17.45 -13.62
N SER A 360 -24.22 -16.91 -14.74
CA SER A 360 -23.42 -16.08 -15.67
C SER A 360 -22.99 -14.75 -15.08
N GLU A 361 -23.83 -14.15 -14.23
CA GLU A 361 -23.55 -12.90 -13.53
C GLU A 361 -22.60 -13.11 -12.35
N LEU A 362 -22.79 -14.23 -11.62
CA LEU A 362 -21.89 -14.62 -10.52
C LEU A 362 -20.46 -14.90 -11.00
N ARG A 363 -20.28 -15.53 -12.16
CA ARG A 363 -18.95 -15.76 -12.74
C ARG A 363 -18.20 -14.47 -13.12
N LEU A 364 -18.93 -13.38 -13.40
CA LEU A 364 -18.35 -12.07 -13.65
C LEU A 364 -17.98 -11.34 -12.35
N MET A 365 -18.58 -11.77 -11.23
CA MET A 365 -18.33 -11.21 -9.89
C MET A 365 -17.22 -11.94 -9.16
N ASP A 366 -17.02 -13.23 -9.44
CA ASP A 366 -15.96 -14.06 -8.89
C ASP A 366 -14.62 -13.74 -9.58
N GLU A 367 -14.11 -12.57 -9.31
CA GLU A 367 -12.69 -12.29 -9.47
C GLU A 367 -12.01 -13.02 -8.33
N GLY A 368 -11.50 -14.24 -8.63
CA GLY A 368 -10.83 -15.08 -7.65
C GLY A 368 -9.86 -14.23 -6.84
N SER A 369 -10.09 -14.15 -5.56
CA SER A 369 -9.05 -13.75 -4.64
C SER A 369 -7.96 -14.81 -4.84
N ASP A 370 -6.87 -14.45 -5.51
CA ASP A 370 -5.62 -15.16 -5.32
C ASP A 370 -5.36 -15.14 -3.80
N GLU A 371 -5.84 -16.14 -3.10
CA GLU A 371 -5.30 -16.46 -1.79
C GLU A 371 -3.86 -16.82 -2.11
N ASP A 372 -2.99 -15.84 -1.97
CA ASP A 372 -1.57 -15.95 -2.18
C ASP A 372 -1.08 -17.18 -1.43
N LEU A 373 -0.74 -18.23 -2.18
CA LEU A 373 -0.03 -19.36 -1.63
C LEU A 373 1.17 -18.79 -0.88
N SER A 374 1.25 -19.09 0.41
CA SER A 374 2.34 -18.63 1.25
C SER A 374 3.66 -19.15 0.69
N ILE A 375 4.39 -18.27 0.01
CA ILE A 375 5.69 -18.60 -0.58
C ILE A 375 6.78 -18.07 0.34
N ARG A 376 7.79 -18.92 0.60
CA ARG A 376 8.98 -18.58 1.38
C ARG A 376 10.21 -18.66 0.48
N TYR A 377 10.97 -17.58 0.36
CA TYR A 377 12.25 -17.49 -0.34
C TYR A 377 13.36 -17.42 0.71
N GLU A 378 14.22 -18.41 0.76
CA GLU A 378 15.42 -18.37 1.60
C GLU A 378 16.56 -17.78 0.78
N LEU A 379 17.23 -16.78 1.31
CA LEU A 379 18.42 -16.21 0.67
C LEU A 379 19.58 -17.20 0.75
N ALA A 380 20.33 -17.31 -0.33
CA ALA A 380 21.42 -18.29 -0.43
C ALA A 380 22.59 -18.00 0.52
N THR A 381 22.80 -16.74 0.87
CA THR A 381 23.90 -16.28 1.72
C THR A 381 23.36 -15.41 2.85
N PRO A 382 23.98 -15.44 4.04
CA PRO A 382 23.68 -14.49 5.10
C PRO A 382 23.85 -13.04 4.62
N VAL A 383 23.02 -12.15 5.11
CA VAL A 383 22.97 -10.74 4.70
C VAL A 383 23.02 -9.85 5.93
N THR A 384 23.71 -8.72 5.81
CA THR A 384 23.67 -7.64 6.80
C THR A 384 22.67 -6.58 6.38
N LEU A 385 21.68 -6.32 7.23
CA LEU A 385 20.65 -5.28 7.04
C LEU A 385 20.67 -4.32 8.22
N VAL A 386 21.07 -3.09 7.94
CA VAL A 386 21.12 -2.01 8.94
C VAL A 386 19.73 -1.41 9.14
N SER A 387 19.39 -1.05 10.40
CA SER A 387 18.16 -0.33 10.70
C SER A 387 18.23 1.10 10.18
N ARG A 388 17.53 1.37 9.05
CA ARG A 388 17.50 2.69 8.40
C ARG A 388 16.22 2.89 7.58
N ARG A 389 15.90 4.16 7.31
CA ARG A 389 14.71 4.52 6.52
C ARG A 389 14.85 4.15 5.04
N ASP A 390 16.07 4.13 4.51
CA ASP A 390 16.30 3.81 3.10
C ASP A 390 16.15 2.32 2.88
N ALA A 391 15.40 1.95 1.84
CA ALA A 391 15.23 0.57 1.46
C ALA A 391 16.54 -0.03 0.92
N GLN A 392 16.78 -1.28 1.25
CA GLN A 392 18.00 -2.04 0.90
C GLN A 392 17.64 -3.12 -0.11
N MET A 393 18.36 -3.17 -1.22
CA MET A 393 18.13 -4.16 -2.27
C MET A 393 18.98 -5.40 -2.03
N VAL A 394 18.34 -6.56 -2.03
CA VAL A 394 18.99 -7.86 -1.83
C VAL A 394 18.62 -8.81 -2.98
N PRO A 395 19.58 -9.46 -3.64
CA PRO A 395 19.29 -10.41 -4.69
C PRO A 395 18.67 -11.69 -4.12
N VAL A 396 17.61 -12.16 -4.79
CA VAL A 396 16.87 -13.38 -4.40
C VAL A 396 17.08 -14.52 -5.40
N ILE A 397 16.83 -14.23 -6.70
CA ILE A 397 17.00 -15.20 -7.79
C ILE A 397 17.63 -14.47 -8.98
N HIS A 398 18.61 -15.14 -9.60
CA HIS A 398 19.13 -14.79 -10.92
C HIS A 398 18.90 -15.98 -11.86
N HIS A 399 18.22 -15.73 -12.98
CA HIS A 399 17.88 -16.79 -13.91
C HIS A 399 17.99 -16.32 -15.36
N ALA A 400 18.68 -17.10 -16.19
CA ALA A 400 18.72 -16.89 -17.63
C ALA A 400 17.75 -17.86 -18.32
N SER A 401 16.94 -17.36 -19.20
CA SER A 401 15.93 -18.13 -19.95
C SER A 401 16.01 -17.82 -21.44
N PRO A 402 15.81 -18.81 -22.31
CA PRO A 402 15.59 -18.52 -23.72
C PRO A 402 14.28 -17.73 -23.88
N ALA A 403 14.27 -16.79 -24.83
CA ALA A 403 13.15 -15.94 -25.09
C ALA A 403 12.79 -15.94 -26.58
N LYS A 404 11.49 -15.94 -26.89
CA LYS A 404 11.02 -15.77 -28.25
C LYS A 404 10.62 -14.32 -28.48
N PHE A 405 11.53 -13.53 -29.07
CA PHE A 405 11.26 -12.14 -29.43
C PHE A 405 10.39 -12.03 -30.68
N TYR A 406 9.43 -11.12 -30.66
CA TYR A 406 8.60 -10.75 -31.80
C TYR A 406 8.18 -9.29 -31.70
N HIS A 407 7.67 -8.75 -32.79
CA HIS A 407 7.12 -7.39 -32.85
C HIS A 407 5.61 -7.41 -32.80
N VAL A 408 5.00 -6.36 -32.25
CA VAL A 408 3.55 -6.17 -32.18
C VAL A 408 3.17 -4.81 -32.74
N ALA A 409 2.24 -4.81 -33.69
CA ALA A 409 1.64 -3.60 -34.22
C ALA A 409 0.13 -3.59 -33.97
N VAL A 410 -0.38 -2.44 -33.56
CA VAL A 410 -1.82 -2.15 -33.43
C VAL A 410 -2.12 -0.85 -34.18
N PRO A 411 -2.14 -0.90 -35.54
CA PRO A 411 -2.12 0.31 -36.37
C PRO A 411 -3.34 1.21 -36.22
N ILE A 412 -4.47 0.70 -35.74
CA ILE A 412 -5.65 1.49 -35.41
C ILE A 412 -5.41 2.42 -34.19
N LEU A 413 -4.44 2.11 -33.32
CA LEU A 413 -4.12 2.89 -32.13
C LEU A 413 -2.88 3.74 -32.32
N THR A 414 -1.83 3.20 -32.97
CA THR A 414 -0.54 3.89 -33.14
C THR A 414 0.23 3.32 -34.32
N THR A 415 1.06 4.14 -34.93
CA THR A 415 2.00 3.71 -35.98
C THR A 415 3.26 3.07 -35.41
N SER A 416 3.48 3.17 -34.11
CA SER A 416 4.63 2.57 -33.43
C SER A 416 4.48 1.05 -33.35
N VAL A 417 5.60 0.37 -33.53
CA VAL A 417 5.69 -1.09 -33.38
C VAL A 417 6.47 -1.37 -32.10
N PHE A 418 5.94 -2.27 -31.29
CA PHE A 418 6.50 -2.65 -30.01
C PHE A 418 7.23 -3.98 -30.14
N ARG A 419 8.26 -4.17 -29.32
CA ARG A 419 8.93 -5.45 -29.17
C ARG A 419 8.43 -6.15 -27.92
N GLU A 420 8.11 -7.42 -28.03
CA GLU A 420 7.70 -8.30 -26.95
C GLU A 420 8.56 -9.56 -26.96
N ALA A 421 8.66 -10.21 -25.81
CA ALA A 421 9.23 -11.54 -25.71
C ALA A 421 8.29 -12.46 -24.95
N GLU A 422 8.12 -13.66 -25.45
CA GLU A 422 7.46 -14.76 -24.77
C GLU A 422 8.51 -15.55 -23.98
N LEU A 423 8.25 -15.73 -22.69
CA LEU A 423 9.13 -16.31 -21.67
C LEU A 423 8.39 -17.40 -20.92
N VAL A 424 9.14 -18.34 -20.35
CA VAL A 424 8.62 -19.32 -19.41
C VAL A 424 9.27 -19.09 -18.05
N ASN A 425 8.47 -19.08 -16.99
CA ASN A 425 9.03 -19.08 -15.63
C ASN A 425 9.68 -20.45 -15.36
N ALA A 426 10.94 -20.59 -15.74
CA ALA A 426 11.74 -21.79 -15.52
C ALA A 426 12.47 -21.77 -14.18
N THR A 427 12.21 -20.79 -13.31
CA THR A 427 12.76 -20.76 -11.95
C THR A 427 12.17 -21.89 -11.10
N SER A 428 12.80 -22.17 -9.96
CA SER A 428 12.32 -23.19 -9.02
C SER A 428 11.06 -22.78 -8.26
N ARG A 429 10.63 -21.51 -8.36
CA ARG A 429 9.52 -20.91 -7.59
C ARG A 429 8.66 -20.00 -8.47
N ASP A 430 7.52 -19.61 -7.95
CA ASP A 430 6.69 -18.60 -8.59
C ASP A 430 7.38 -17.24 -8.56
N LEU A 431 7.20 -16.42 -9.60
CA LEU A 431 7.59 -15.01 -9.59
C LEU A 431 6.41 -14.21 -9.05
N LEU A 432 6.65 -13.39 -8.05
CA LEU A 432 5.61 -12.55 -7.44
C LEU A 432 5.29 -11.34 -8.30
N GLY A 433 4.09 -10.82 -8.16
CA GLY A 433 3.73 -9.53 -8.75
C GLY A 433 4.64 -8.40 -8.26
N GLY A 434 5.16 -7.59 -9.16
CA GLY A 434 6.06 -6.51 -8.79
C GLY A 434 6.57 -5.67 -9.96
N GLN A 435 7.30 -4.61 -9.62
CA GLN A 435 7.86 -3.70 -10.60
C GLN A 435 9.04 -4.32 -11.35
N VAL A 436 9.06 -4.11 -12.65
CA VAL A 436 10.09 -4.62 -13.56
C VAL A 436 10.78 -3.46 -14.29
N ASN A 437 12.09 -3.39 -14.17
CA ASN A 437 12.93 -2.55 -15.02
C ASN A 437 13.34 -3.34 -16.26
N ILE A 438 13.04 -2.82 -17.45
CA ILE A 438 13.29 -3.49 -18.73
C ILE A 438 14.53 -2.90 -19.40
N PHE A 439 15.45 -3.78 -19.76
CA PHE A 439 16.63 -3.45 -20.56
C PHE A 439 16.65 -4.33 -21.81
N LEU A 440 17.08 -3.77 -22.92
CA LEU A 440 17.24 -4.48 -24.19
C LEU A 440 18.56 -4.08 -24.85
N ASP A 441 19.38 -5.07 -25.18
CA ASP A 441 20.69 -4.87 -25.82
C ASP A 441 21.58 -3.86 -25.05
N GLY A 442 21.49 -3.87 -23.69
CA GLY A 442 22.21 -2.98 -22.79
C GLY A 442 21.55 -1.64 -22.49
N GLU A 443 20.47 -1.27 -23.18
CA GLU A 443 19.78 0.00 -22.99
C GLU A 443 18.53 -0.14 -22.11
N PHE A 444 18.30 0.81 -21.20
CA PHE A 444 17.06 0.90 -20.44
C PHE A 444 15.90 1.30 -21.35
N LYS A 445 14.85 0.49 -21.40
CA LYS A 445 13.68 0.71 -22.25
C LYS A 445 12.44 1.22 -21.50
N GLY A 446 12.41 1.04 -20.19
CA GLY A 446 11.29 1.52 -19.37
C GLY A 446 11.01 0.63 -18.17
N ARG A 447 9.86 0.91 -17.54
CA ARG A 447 9.34 0.14 -16.40
C ARG A 447 7.96 -0.40 -16.72
N THR A 448 7.67 -1.54 -16.18
CA THR A 448 6.33 -2.17 -16.21
C THR A 448 6.11 -2.90 -14.89
N ASP A 449 4.92 -3.43 -14.69
CA ASP A 449 4.60 -4.32 -13.59
C ASP A 449 4.26 -5.70 -14.16
N ILE A 450 4.61 -6.75 -13.43
CA ILE A 450 4.15 -8.12 -13.70
C ILE A 450 3.19 -8.56 -12.62
N SER A 451 2.19 -9.35 -12.98
CA SER A 451 1.39 -10.12 -12.05
C SER A 451 2.17 -11.34 -11.53
N SER A 452 1.63 -12.05 -10.53
CA SER A 452 2.23 -13.29 -10.07
C SER A 452 2.23 -14.35 -11.20
N ILE A 453 3.39 -14.99 -11.44
CA ILE A 453 3.60 -15.96 -12.52
C ILE A 453 4.04 -17.28 -11.90
N ALA A 454 3.15 -18.26 -11.93
CA ALA A 454 3.43 -19.59 -11.41
C ALA A 454 4.59 -20.27 -12.15
N ARG A 455 5.31 -21.14 -11.45
CA ARG A 455 6.38 -21.95 -12.01
C ARG A 455 5.89 -22.72 -13.25
N GLY A 456 6.69 -22.71 -14.32
CA GLY A 456 6.40 -23.38 -15.59
C GLY A 456 5.36 -22.68 -16.46
N ARG A 457 4.79 -21.55 -16.05
CA ARG A 457 3.85 -20.78 -16.87
C ARG A 457 4.56 -19.89 -17.86
N THR A 458 3.96 -19.78 -19.04
CA THR A 458 4.39 -18.84 -20.07
C THR A 458 3.80 -17.46 -19.80
N PHE A 459 4.59 -16.43 -20.01
CA PHE A 459 4.18 -15.03 -19.87
C PHE A 459 4.89 -14.16 -20.93
N THR A 460 4.39 -12.97 -21.13
CA THR A 460 4.91 -12.02 -22.12
C THR A 460 5.40 -10.76 -21.45
N LEU A 461 6.58 -10.28 -21.88
CA LEU A 461 7.10 -8.97 -21.45
C LEU A 461 7.33 -8.06 -22.64
N GLY A 462 6.98 -6.77 -22.46
CA GLY A 462 7.24 -5.72 -23.44
C GLY A 462 8.64 -5.14 -23.28
N PHE A 463 9.36 -5.00 -24.39
CA PHE A 463 10.70 -4.40 -24.44
C PHE A 463 10.71 -3.03 -25.14
N GLY A 464 9.58 -2.33 -25.11
CA GLY A 464 9.45 -0.97 -25.62
C GLY A 464 9.23 -0.88 -27.14
N VAL A 465 9.35 0.33 -27.65
CA VAL A 465 9.13 0.64 -29.07
C VAL A 465 10.38 0.33 -29.91
N ASP A 466 10.17 -0.31 -31.05
CA ASP A 466 11.21 -0.44 -32.08
C ASP A 466 11.01 0.65 -33.15
N GLY A 467 11.84 1.69 -33.12
CA GLY A 467 11.75 2.84 -34.03
C GLY A 467 12.08 2.51 -35.49
N GLN A 468 12.66 1.33 -35.77
CA GLN A 468 13.03 0.89 -37.11
C GLN A 468 11.92 0.10 -37.83
N VAL A 469 10.79 -0.13 -37.18
CA VAL A 469 9.61 -0.76 -37.79
C VAL A 469 8.41 0.14 -37.57
N LYS A 470 7.63 0.39 -38.60
CA LYS A 470 6.42 1.21 -38.56
C LYS A 470 5.26 0.51 -39.22
N ALA A 471 4.07 0.66 -38.69
CA ALA A 471 2.85 0.11 -39.27
C ALA A 471 1.78 1.20 -39.37
N ARG A 472 1.22 1.38 -40.55
CA ARG A 472 0.20 2.40 -40.84
C ARG A 472 -1.04 1.75 -41.40
N ARG A 473 -2.20 2.18 -40.92
CA ARG A 473 -3.50 1.74 -41.42
C ARG A 473 -4.10 2.79 -42.36
N ALA A 474 -4.66 2.37 -43.45
CA ALA A 474 -5.45 3.19 -44.38
C ALA A 474 -6.79 2.51 -44.69
N LEU A 475 -7.82 3.33 -44.84
CA LEU A 475 -9.08 2.89 -45.44
C LEU A 475 -8.93 2.95 -46.96
N VAL A 476 -9.06 1.79 -47.64
CA VAL A 476 -8.88 1.70 -49.08
C VAL A 476 -10.20 1.92 -49.81
N ASP A 477 -11.28 1.31 -49.31
CA ASP A 477 -12.58 1.39 -49.95
C ASP A 477 -13.71 1.29 -48.92
N ARG A 478 -14.83 1.99 -49.21
CA ARG A 478 -16.07 1.94 -48.45
C ARG A 478 -17.25 2.05 -49.42
N ASN A 479 -17.95 0.96 -49.59
CA ASN A 479 -19.16 0.90 -50.40
C ASN A 479 -20.39 0.70 -49.51
N GLU A 480 -21.48 1.36 -49.89
CA GLU A 480 -22.75 1.23 -49.20
C GLU A 480 -23.85 0.93 -50.22
N ASP A 481 -24.64 -0.09 -49.95
CA ASP A 481 -25.78 -0.50 -50.79
C ASP A 481 -26.99 -0.84 -49.89
N VAL A 482 -28.19 -0.80 -50.51
CA VAL A 482 -29.45 -1.14 -49.83
C VAL A 482 -30.13 -2.25 -50.63
N GLN A 483 -30.17 -3.44 -50.04
CA GLN A 483 -30.81 -4.62 -50.65
C GLN A 483 -31.87 -5.18 -49.70
N GLY A 484 -33.08 -5.42 -50.24
CA GLY A 484 -34.14 -6.12 -49.51
C GLY A 484 -34.60 -5.46 -48.19
N GLY A 485 -34.35 -4.15 -48.03
CA GLY A 485 -34.68 -3.44 -46.78
C GLY A 485 -33.52 -3.32 -45.81
N ASN A 486 -32.41 -4.01 -46.02
CA ASN A 486 -31.18 -3.93 -45.25
C ASN A 486 -30.17 -3.01 -45.92
N ARG A 487 -29.41 -2.30 -45.09
CA ARG A 487 -28.23 -1.52 -45.47
C ARG A 487 -27.02 -2.42 -45.33
N GLN A 488 -26.23 -2.55 -46.43
CA GLN A 488 -24.97 -3.26 -46.42
C GLN A 488 -23.83 -2.25 -46.56
N VAL A 489 -22.88 -2.27 -45.65
CA VAL A 489 -21.67 -1.43 -45.72
C VAL A 489 -20.46 -2.35 -45.84
N ALA A 490 -19.78 -2.32 -46.96
CA ALA A 490 -18.55 -3.06 -47.21
C ALA A 490 -17.34 -2.14 -47.01
N ILE A 491 -16.36 -2.60 -46.28
CA ILE A 491 -15.16 -1.84 -45.91
C ILE A 491 -13.92 -2.67 -46.26
N THR A 492 -12.99 -2.06 -46.98
CA THR A 492 -11.66 -2.62 -47.25
C THR A 492 -10.60 -1.72 -46.60
N ALA A 493 -9.78 -2.28 -45.73
CA ALA A 493 -8.67 -1.59 -45.09
C ALA A 493 -7.33 -2.27 -45.45
N GLU A 494 -6.29 -1.48 -45.41
CA GLU A 494 -4.92 -1.92 -45.65
C GLU A 494 -4.00 -1.47 -44.52
N VAL A 495 -3.14 -2.38 -44.08
CA VAL A 495 -2.03 -2.08 -43.17
C VAL A 495 -0.74 -2.17 -43.96
N MET A 496 0.00 -1.06 -44.01
CA MET A 496 1.33 -0.98 -44.63
C MET A 496 2.38 -1.05 -43.55
N VAL A 497 3.34 -1.97 -43.69
CA VAL A 497 4.44 -2.13 -42.74
C VAL A 497 5.76 -1.82 -43.41
N ASP A 498 6.50 -0.85 -42.84
CA ASP A 498 7.86 -0.49 -43.20
C ASP A 498 8.84 -1.13 -42.24
N ASN A 499 9.76 -1.95 -42.74
CA ASN A 499 10.84 -2.52 -41.95
C ASN A 499 12.18 -1.93 -42.43
N PHE A 500 12.73 -0.97 -41.65
CA PHE A 500 14.00 -0.27 -41.94
C PHE A 500 15.22 -1.04 -41.42
N LYS A 501 15.02 -2.25 -40.84
CA LYS A 501 16.12 -3.08 -40.37
C LYS A 501 16.77 -3.85 -41.52
N ASP A 502 17.97 -4.32 -41.29
CA ASP A 502 18.76 -5.12 -42.25
C ASP A 502 18.31 -6.60 -42.31
N ALA A 503 17.37 -6.99 -41.41
CA ALA A 503 16.88 -8.36 -41.31
C ALA A 503 15.35 -8.40 -41.27
N PRO A 504 14.70 -9.49 -41.71
CA PRO A 504 13.27 -9.69 -41.57
C PRO A 504 12.86 -9.73 -40.11
N VAL A 505 11.62 -9.34 -39.80
CA VAL A 505 11.06 -9.33 -38.46
C VAL A 505 9.79 -10.16 -38.35
N ASN A 506 9.65 -10.92 -37.28
CA ASN A 506 8.39 -11.57 -36.93
C ASN A 506 7.45 -10.52 -36.34
N LEU A 507 6.36 -10.23 -37.03
CA LEU A 507 5.41 -9.19 -36.64
C LEU A 507 4.02 -9.78 -36.43
N ARG A 508 3.46 -9.48 -35.25
CA ARG A 508 2.06 -9.71 -34.93
C ARG A 508 1.28 -8.44 -35.19
N ILE A 509 0.38 -8.45 -36.14
CA ILE A 509 -0.52 -7.34 -36.41
C ILE A 509 -1.86 -7.62 -35.75
N ARG A 510 -2.40 -6.65 -35.03
CA ARG A 510 -3.73 -6.71 -34.44
C ARG A 510 -4.59 -5.59 -34.96
N GLU A 511 -5.78 -5.96 -35.43
CA GLU A 511 -6.84 -5.05 -35.88
C GLU A 511 -8.17 -5.47 -35.26
N ARG A 512 -9.20 -4.70 -35.47
CA ARG A 512 -10.54 -5.03 -34.98
C ARG A 512 -11.60 -4.69 -36.03
N ILE A 513 -12.64 -5.50 -36.04
CA ILE A 513 -13.90 -5.23 -36.73
C ILE A 513 -15.01 -5.00 -35.71
N PRO A 514 -16.12 -4.35 -36.09
CA PRO A 514 -17.26 -4.17 -35.18
C PRO A 514 -17.70 -5.50 -34.57
N PHE A 515 -18.04 -5.45 -33.28
CA PHE A 515 -18.53 -6.59 -32.52
C PHE A 515 -19.78 -6.21 -31.75
N MET A 516 -20.75 -7.08 -31.70
CA MET A 516 -21.97 -6.95 -30.94
C MET A 516 -22.32 -8.31 -30.33
N GLU A 517 -22.65 -8.32 -29.02
CA GLU A 517 -23.05 -9.56 -28.32
C GLU A 517 -24.39 -10.09 -28.84
N ASP A 518 -25.31 -9.19 -29.17
CA ASP A 518 -26.60 -9.51 -29.78
C ASP A 518 -26.55 -9.27 -31.31
N THR A 519 -26.49 -10.34 -32.06
CA THR A 519 -26.39 -10.31 -33.53
C THR A 519 -27.75 -10.17 -34.25
N THR A 520 -28.84 -9.96 -33.50
CA THR A 520 -30.20 -9.88 -34.07
C THR A 520 -30.35 -8.72 -35.06
N ASN A 521 -29.74 -7.56 -34.74
CA ASN A 521 -29.90 -6.32 -35.48
C ASN A 521 -28.69 -5.93 -36.33
N LEU A 522 -27.55 -6.59 -36.16
CA LEU A 522 -26.32 -6.31 -36.91
C LEU A 522 -25.59 -7.61 -37.21
N ARG A 523 -25.41 -7.86 -38.50
CA ARG A 523 -24.56 -8.96 -38.98
C ARG A 523 -23.21 -8.40 -39.41
N VAL A 524 -22.13 -8.95 -38.86
CA VAL A 524 -20.76 -8.63 -39.26
C VAL A 524 -20.14 -9.86 -39.92
N SER A 525 -19.66 -9.69 -41.14
CA SER A 525 -19.04 -10.78 -41.90
C SER A 525 -17.64 -10.36 -42.35
N THR A 526 -16.67 -11.26 -42.20
CA THR A 526 -15.32 -11.08 -42.76
C THR A 526 -15.34 -11.37 -44.24
N GLY A 527 -14.72 -10.50 -45.03
CA GLY A 527 -14.52 -10.64 -46.45
C GLY A 527 -13.15 -11.22 -46.82
N GLU A 528 -12.64 -10.82 -47.96
CA GLU A 528 -11.34 -11.24 -48.46
C GLU A 528 -10.20 -10.70 -47.57
N MET A 529 -9.20 -11.54 -47.34
CA MET A 529 -7.99 -11.21 -46.59
C MET A 529 -6.76 -11.66 -47.39
N SER A 530 -5.79 -10.75 -47.57
CA SER A 530 -4.55 -11.05 -48.28
C SER A 530 -3.66 -12.09 -47.59
N HIS A 531 -3.83 -12.26 -46.27
CA HIS A 531 -3.09 -13.21 -45.44
C HIS A 531 -4.05 -13.93 -44.48
N PRO A 532 -3.79 -15.21 -44.15
CA PRO A 532 -4.63 -15.94 -43.21
C PRO A 532 -4.49 -15.40 -41.81
N LEU A 533 -5.58 -15.44 -41.04
CA LEU A 533 -5.55 -15.12 -39.61
C LEU A 533 -4.73 -16.14 -38.82
N SER A 534 -4.20 -15.71 -37.72
CA SER A 534 -3.43 -16.55 -36.78
C SER A 534 -4.23 -17.78 -36.34
N THR A 535 -3.54 -18.91 -36.22
CA THR A 535 -4.09 -20.17 -35.71
C THR A 535 -3.76 -20.41 -34.25
N ASN A 536 -3.19 -19.41 -33.55
CA ASN A 536 -2.87 -19.51 -32.13
C ASN A 536 -4.13 -19.85 -31.32
N ALA A 537 -4.03 -20.87 -30.47
CA ALA A 537 -5.18 -21.43 -29.74
C ALA A 537 -5.87 -20.39 -28.82
N ASP A 538 -5.08 -19.57 -28.09
CA ASP A 538 -5.62 -18.56 -27.19
C ASP A 538 -6.31 -17.43 -27.98
N TYR A 539 -5.71 -16.99 -29.08
CA TYR A 539 -6.33 -16.02 -29.99
C TYR A 539 -7.68 -16.54 -30.51
N VAL A 540 -7.72 -17.77 -31.04
CA VAL A 540 -8.94 -18.36 -31.59
C VAL A 540 -10.02 -18.47 -30.50
N ARG A 541 -9.64 -18.85 -29.29
CA ARG A 541 -10.56 -19.09 -28.18
C ARG A 541 -11.09 -17.78 -27.54
N TYR A 542 -10.26 -16.77 -27.37
CA TYR A 542 -10.58 -15.62 -26.52
C TYR A 542 -10.73 -14.28 -27.26
N GLU A 543 -10.10 -14.13 -28.44
CA GLU A 543 -10.02 -12.83 -29.11
C GLU A 543 -10.80 -12.82 -30.43
N LYS A 544 -10.70 -13.89 -31.24
CA LYS A 544 -11.32 -13.97 -32.55
C LYS A 544 -12.85 -13.82 -32.51
N SER A 545 -13.49 -14.43 -31.51
CA SER A 545 -14.95 -14.33 -31.30
C SER A 545 -15.41 -12.93 -30.94
N LYS A 546 -14.52 -12.09 -30.42
CA LYS A 546 -14.76 -10.69 -30.04
C LYS A 546 -14.42 -9.69 -31.16
N GLY A 547 -14.28 -10.16 -32.39
CA GLY A 547 -14.00 -9.32 -33.58
C GLY A 547 -12.56 -8.80 -33.64
N ILE A 548 -11.63 -9.34 -32.86
CA ILE A 548 -10.20 -9.03 -32.95
C ILE A 548 -9.61 -9.87 -34.10
N LEU A 549 -8.89 -9.23 -34.99
CA LEU A 549 -8.15 -9.86 -36.06
C LEU A 549 -6.67 -9.88 -35.71
N ARG A 550 -6.03 -11.03 -35.85
CA ARG A 550 -4.60 -11.19 -35.59
C ARG A 550 -3.93 -11.92 -36.76
N TRP A 551 -2.83 -11.36 -37.24
CA TRP A 551 -1.92 -12.00 -38.18
C TRP A 551 -0.55 -12.12 -37.53
N ASP A 552 0.11 -13.24 -37.75
CA ASP A 552 1.51 -13.47 -37.38
C ASP A 552 2.30 -13.64 -38.68
N LEU A 553 3.11 -12.65 -39.08
CA LEU A 553 3.78 -12.53 -40.37
C LEU A 553 5.28 -12.36 -40.19
N GLU A 554 6.04 -12.87 -41.15
CA GLU A 554 7.44 -12.47 -41.32
C GLU A 554 7.48 -11.30 -42.32
N VAL A 555 7.96 -10.15 -41.87
CA VAL A 555 8.05 -8.94 -42.68
C VAL A 555 9.49 -8.75 -43.14
N PRO A 556 9.75 -8.86 -44.45
CA PRO A 556 11.08 -8.64 -45.02
C PRO A 556 11.53 -7.19 -44.84
N THR A 557 12.80 -6.92 -45.06
CA THR A 557 13.33 -5.55 -45.16
C THR A 557 12.68 -4.79 -46.29
N GLY A 558 12.22 -3.56 -46.05
CA GLY A 558 11.60 -2.72 -47.08
C GLY A 558 10.82 -1.56 -46.52
N SER A 559 10.78 -0.49 -47.30
CA SER A 559 10.05 0.74 -46.97
C SER A 559 9.53 1.41 -48.22
N ALA A 560 8.56 2.29 -48.10
CA ALA A 560 7.90 3.01 -49.19
C ALA A 560 7.30 2.03 -50.25
N GLU A 561 7.86 1.94 -51.43
CA GLU A 561 7.36 1.06 -52.50
C GLU A 561 7.53 -0.45 -52.20
N LYS A 562 8.43 -0.80 -51.28
CA LYS A 562 8.67 -2.18 -50.83
C LYS A 562 8.05 -2.49 -49.48
N SER A 563 7.12 -1.67 -49.01
CA SER A 563 6.37 -1.92 -47.78
C SER A 563 5.55 -3.21 -47.92
N THR A 564 5.47 -3.97 -46.83
CA THR A 564 4.55 -5.13 -46.77
C THR A 564 3.13 -4.64 -46.59
N ALA A 565 2.23 -4.97 -47.54
CA ALA A 565 0.83 -4.59 -47.50
C ALA A 565 -0.05 -5.77 -47.07
N LEU A 566 -0.87 -5.56 -46.03
CA LEU A 566 -1.87 -6.51 -45.55
C LEU A 566 -3.26 -5.90 -45.76
N ARG A 567 -4.06 -6.47 -46.67
CA ARG A 567 -5.45 -6.06 -46.95
C ARG A 567 -6.42 -6.99 -46.28
N TYR A 568 -7.49 -6.41 -45.73
CA TYR A 568 -8.61 -7.14 -45.18
C TYR A 568 -9.92 -6.40 -45.43
N ALA A 569 -10.96 -7.16 -45.68
CA ALA A 569 -12.31 -6.64 -45.90
C ALA A 569 -13.29 -7.22 -44.89
N TYR A 570 -14.32 -6.45 -44.58
CA TYR A 570 -15.47 -6.88 -43.80
C TYR A 570 -16.73 -6.13 -44.22
N SER A 571 -17.89 -6.71 -43.95
CA SER A 571 -19.19 -6.09 -44.25
C SER A 571 -20.08 -6.07 -43.03
N LEU A 572 -20.90 -5.03 -42.96
CA LEU A 572 -21.94 -4.81 -41.95
C LEU A 572 -23.29 -4.85 -42.65
N GLU A 573 -24.23 -5.63 -42.14
CA GLU A 573 -25.60 -5.68 -42.62
C GLU A 573 -26.58 -5.42 -41.48
N PHE A 574 -27.45 -4.44 -41.64
CA PHE A 574 -28.45 -4.02 -40.65
C PHE A 574 -29.65 -3.35 -41.32
N ASP A 575 -30.81 -3.33 -40.66
CA ASP A 575 -32.00 -2.70 -41.18
C ASP A 575 -31.74 -1.21 -41.52
N LYS A 576 -32.25 -0.76 -42.70
CA LYS A 576 -32.03 0.61 -43.19
C LYS A 576 -32.55 1.71 -42.29
N SER A 577 -33.51 1.39 -41.40
CA SER A 577 -34.05 2.33 -40.40
C SER A 577 -33.15 2.50 -39.20
N LEU A 578 -32.16 1.61 -39.02
CA LEU A 578 -31.22 1.66 -37.93
C LEU A 578 -29.98 2.48 -38.30
N THR A 579 -29.34 3.04 -37.29
CA THR A 579 -28.05 3.74 -37.40
C THR A 579 -27.04 3.14 -36.45
N LEU A 580 -25.81 3.00 -36.91
CA LEU A 580 -24.70 2.58 -36.04
C LEU A 580 -24.44 3.67 -35.00
N ARG A 581 -24.40 3.28 -33.76
CA ARG A 581 -24.10 4.17 -32.61
C ARG A 581 -23.13 3.48 -31.66
N ASP A 582 -22.52 4.27 -30.82
CA ASP A 582 -21.70 3.76 -29.74
C ASP A 582 -22.59 3.08 -28.67
N ILE A 583 -22.00 2.14 -27.93
CA ILE A 583 -22.66 1.47 -26.81
C ILE A 583 -22.96 2.45 -25.66
N SER A 584 -23.91 2.10 -24.80
CA SER A 584 -24.25 2.92 -23.64
C SER A 584 -23.07 3.09 -22.70
N GLN A 585 -23.10 4.14 -21.85
CA GLN A 585 -22.04 4.38 -20.86
C GLN A 585 -21.89 3.22 -19.87
N GLU A 586 -22.99 2.56 -19.55
CA GLU A 586 -23.00 1.41 -18.67
C GLU A 586 -22.30 0.20 -19.30
N GLN A 587 -22.61 -0.09 -20.57
CA GLN A 587 -21.90 -1.12 -21.35
C GLN A 587 -20.40 -0.79 -21.54
N LYS A 588 -20.05 0.51 -21.73
CA LYS A 588 -18.63 0.93 -21.77
C LYS A 588 -17.90 0.65 -20.48
N LYS A 589 -18.50 0.96 -19.32
CA LYS A 589 -17.91 0.67 -18.01
C LYS A 589 -17.70 -0.83 -17.80
N ARG A 590 -18.67 -1.65 -18.24
CA ARG A 590 -18.54 -3.12 -18.17
C ARG A 590 -17.41 -3.62 -19.08
N ALA A 591 -17.36 -3.18 -20.34
CA ALA A 591 -16.31 -3.54 -21.28
C ALA A 591 -14.93 -3.07 -20.82
N GLN A 592 -14.82 -1.87 -20.20
CA GLN A 592 -13.57 -1.38 -19.63
C GLN A 592 -13.09 -2.27 -18.50
N LYS A 593 -13.98 -2.68 -17.60
CA LYS A 593 -13.67 -3.55 -16.48
C LYS A 593 -13.17 -4.92 -16.95
N GLU A 594 -13.87 -5.50 -17.94
CA GLU A 594 -13.48 -6.77 -18.54
C GLU A 594 -12.11 -6.67 -19.23
N PHE A 595 -11.86 -5.59 -19.98
CA PHE A 595 -10.57 -5.36 -20.66
C PHE A 595 -9.41 -5.24 -19.65
N VAL A 596 -9.59 -4.51 -18.55
CA VAL A 596 -8.57 -4.37 -17.50
C VAL A 596 -8.26 -5.73 -16.88
N ASN A 597 -9.28 -6.51 -16.54
CA ASN A 597 -9.10 -7.84 -15.96
C ASN A 597 -8.40 -8.81 -16.91
N ASP A 598 -8.76 -8.81 -18.20
CA ASP A 598 -8.09 -9.63 -19.21
C ASP A 598 -6.63 -9.21 -19.43
N SER A 599 -6.32 -7.92 -19.26
CA SER A 599 -4.95 -7.39 -19.36
C SER A 599 -4.07 -7.79 -18.18
N LEU A 600 -4.65 -7.95 -16.99
CA LEU A 600 -3.92 -8.38 -15.78
C LEU A 600 -3.66 -9.90 -15.75
N LYS A 601 -4.39 -10.70 -16.55
CA LYS A 601 -4.23 -12.16 -16.65
C LYS A 601 -3.20 -12.61 -17.69
N LYS A 602 -2.73 -11.68 -18.52
CA LYS A 602 -1.71 -11.93 -19.55
C LYS A 602 -0.32 -11.56 -19.06
#